data_7ca189ed7379bb6088b38f14383fb894
#
_entry.id   7ca189ed7379bb6088b38f14383fb894
#
_cell.length_a   1.000
_cell.length_b   1.000
_cell.length_c   1.000
_cell.angle_alpha   90.00
_cell.angle_beta   90.00
_cell.angle_gamma   90.00
#
_symmetry.space_group_name_H-M   'P 1'
#
loop_
_entity.id
_entity.type
_entity.pdbx_description
1 polymer ?
#
loop_
_entity_poly.entity_id
_entity_poly.type
_entity_poly.pdbx_seq_one_letter_code
_entity_poly.pdbx_strand_id
1 'polypeptide(L)'
;MDSPTIIRAAETDKEQVKGVLKLGFASDALLRWVFPDAKAYLESFDHWMEEFSKAAFKNNICFAEASYAGASIWHPPGEVFDESVLEPTFANIPEERLGAVAHFFEQFETYHPEDAWYLAFIAVDPSKQGQGIGSFLLKEA
;
A
#
# COMPACT_ATOMS: atom_id res chain seq x y z
N MET A 1 -7.38 -8.99 26.66
CA MET A 1 -6.42 -8.86 25.54
C MET A 1 -5.88 -7.46 25.51
N ASP A 2 -4.57 -7.35 25.37
CA ASP A 2 -3.94 -6.04 25.29
C ASP A 2 -4.28 -5.37 23.95
N SER A 3 -4.42 -4.06 23.97
CA SER A 3 -4.63 -3.27 22.76
C SER A 3 -3.40 -3.35 21.86
N PRO A 4 -3.56 -3.39 20.53
CA PRO A 4 -2.43 -3.31 19.60
C PRO A 4 -1.59 -2.05 19.85
N THR A 5 -0.28 -2.20 19.82
CA THR A 5 0.66 -1.10 19.91
C THR A 5 1.05 -0.67 18.49
N ILE A 6 0.76 0.59 18.15
CA ILE A 6 1.09 1.15 16.84
C ILE A 6 2.35 2.01 16.97
N ILE A 7 3.32 1.74 16.10
CA ILE A 7 4.56 2.51 16.02
C ILE A 7 4.58 3.32 14.74
N ARG A 8 5.29 4.43 14.77
CA ARG A 8 5.67 5.15 13.56
C ARG A 8 6.88 4.43 12.98
N ALA A 9 6.69 3.76 11.84
CA ALA A 9 7.73 2.94 11.24
C ALA A 9 8.86 3.81 10.69
N ALA A 10 10.09 3.33 10.86
CA ALA A 10 11.29 3.93 10.29
C ALA A 10 11.73 3.15 9.06
N GLU A 11 12.67 3.70 8.31
CA GLU A 11 13.19 3.05 7.10
C GLU A 11 13.79 1.67 7.40
N THR A 12 14.32 1.46 8.61
CA THR A 12 14.80 0.15 9.06
C THR A 12 13.71 -0.90 9.17
N ASP A 13 12.43 -0.48 9.25
CA ASP A 13 11.27 -1.37 9.30
C ASP A 13 10.71 -1.69 7.91
N LYS A 14 11.31 -1.15 6.85
CA LYS A 14 10.76 -1.19 5.49
C LYS A 14 10.43 -2.60 5.00
N GLU A 15 11.33 -3.55 5.17
CA GLU A 15 11.10 -4.91 4.67
C GLU A 15 9.95 -5.60 5.39
N GLN A 16 9.79 -5.34 6.68
CA GLN A 16 8.67 -5.87 7.45
C GLN A 16 7.34 -5.24 7.03
N VAL A 17 7.33 -3.94 6.82
CA VAL A 17 6.16 -3.20 6.33
C VAL A 17 5.74 -3.71 4.95
N LYS A 18 6.69 -3.81 4.01
CA LYS A 18 6.43 -4.34 2.67
C LYS A 18 5.87 -5.76 2.74
N GLY A 19 6.45 -6.59 3.59
CA GLY A 19 6.02 -7.98 3.75
C GLY A 19 4.55 -8.11 4.15
N VAL A 20 4.14 -7.39 5.19
CA VAL A 20 2.76 -7.47 5.67
C VAL A 20 1.76 -6.86 4.67
N LEU A 21 2.15 -5.79 3.96
CA LEU A 21 1.30 -5.20 2.93
C LEU A 21 1.13 -6.15 1.74
N LYS A 22 2.20 -6.78 1.26
CA LYS A 22 2.11 -7.78 0.18
C LYS A 22 1.21 -8.95 0.57
N LEU A 23 1.34 -9.41 1.80
CA LEU A 23 0.53 -10.52 2.31
C LEU A 23 -0.95 -10.13 2.42
N GLY A 24 -1.23 -8.93 2.92
CA GLY A 24 -2.60 -8.45 3.10
C GLY A 24 -3.34 -8.19 1.79
N PHE A 25 -2.63 -7.80 0.73
CA PHE A 25 -3.23 -7.53 -0.58
C PHE A 25 -3.14 -8.71 -1.57
N ALA A 26 -2.61 -9.87 -1.14
CA ALA A 26 -2.40 -11.02 -2.04
C ALA A 26 -3.67 -11.56 -2.67
N SER A 27 -4.83 -11.37 -2.05
CA SER A 27 -6.14 -11.77 -2.59
C SER A 27 -7.04 -10.57 -2.90
N ASP A 28 -6.48 -9.36 -2.96
CA ASP A 28 -7.26 -8.17 -3.30
C ASP A 28 -7.77 -8.23 -4.73
N ALA A 29 -9.07 -7.98 -4.92
CA ALA A 29 -9.72 -8.12 -6.22
C ALA A 29 -9.12 -7.17 -7.27
N LEU A 30 -8.86 -5.91 -6.89
CA LEU A 30 -8.30 -4.91 -7.82
C LEU A 30 -6.86 -5.28 -8.21
N LEU A 31 -6.00 -5.52 -7.24
CA LEU A 31 -4.58 -5.79 -7.50
C LEU A 31 -4.37 -7.12 -8.24
N ARG A 32 -5.20 -8.13 -7.98
CA ARG A 32 -5.14 -9.39 -8.70
C ARG A 32 -5.77 -9.29 -10.09
N TRP A 33 -6.65 -8.31 -10.31
CA TRP A 33 -7.12 -7.97 -11.66
C TRP A 33 -6.01 -7.30 -12.47
N VAL A 34 -5.23 -6.41 -11.85
CA VAL A 34 -4.09 -5.75 -12.49
C VAL A 34 -2.95 -6.76 -12.75
N PHE A 35 -2.64 -7.59 -11.76
CA PHE A 35 -1.58 -8.61 -11.82
C PHE A 35 -2.16 -9.99 -11.48
N PRO A 36 -2.83 -10.66 -12.44
CA PRO A 36 -3.49 -11.95 -12.17
C PRO A 36 -2.50 -13.09 -11.92
N ASP A 37 -1.31 -13.05 -12.54
CA ASP A 37 -0.28 -14.04 -12.29
C ASP A 37 0.37 -13.82 -10.92
N ALA A 38 0.51 -14.89 -10.13
CA ALA A 38 1.02 -14.78 -8.76
C ALA A 38 2.45 -14.23 -8.73
N LYS A 39 3.31 -14.68 -9.62
CA LYS A 39 4.70 -14.20 -9.67
C LYS A 39 4.75 -12.73 -10.09
N ALA A 40 3.97 -12.36 -11.10
CA ALA A 40 3.86 -10.97 -11.55
C ALA A 40 3.35 -10.06 -10.42
N TYR A 41 2.35 -10.51 -9.66
CA TYR A 41 1.86 -9.77 -8.50
C TYR A 41 2.95 -9.56 -7.45
N LEU A 42 3.62 -10.64 -7.04
CA LEU A 42 4.63 -10.55 -5.98
C LEU A 42 5.80 -9.63 -6.36
N GLU A 43 6.27 -9.70 -7.59
CA GLU A 43 7.36 -8.84 -8.07
C GLU A 43 6.92 -7.39 -8.25
N SER A 44 5.77 -7.17 -8.87
CA SER A 44 5.28 -5.83 -9.20
C SER A 44 4.80 -5.09 -7.97
N PHE A 45 4.04 -5.75 -7.10
CA PHE A 45 3.55 -5.12 -5.89
C PHE A 45 4.67 -4.87 -4.88
N ASP A 46 5.71 -5.69 -4.88
CA ASP A 46 6.93 -5.41 -4.11
C ASP A 46 7.56 -4.08 -4.54
N HIS A 47 7.68 -3.86 -5.84
CA HIS A 47 8.19 -2.61 -6.38
C HIS A 47 7.29 -1.41 -6.00
N TRP A 48 5.97 -1.58 -6.09
CA TRP A 48 5.03 -0.55 -5.66
C TRP A 48 5.20 -0.22 -4.18
N MET A 49 5.31 -1.24 -3.33
CA MET A 49 5.51 -1.03 -1.89
C MET A 49 6.84 -0.35 -1.60
N GLU A 50 7.89 -0.67 -2.33
CA GLU A 50 9.18 0.02 -2.23
C GLU A 50 9.03 1.52 -2.50
N GLU A 51 8.39 1.88 -3.62
CA GLU A 51 8.27 3.27 -4.02
C GLU A 51 7.29 4.08 -3.14
N PHE A 52 6.14 3.50 -2.80
CA PHE A 52 5.18 4.16 -1.92
C PHE A 52 5.74 4.31 -0.49
N SER A 53 6.47 3.32 0.01
CA SER A 53 7.06 3.40 1.35
C SER A 53 8.18 4.44 1.44
N LYS A 54 8.99 4.60 0.41
CA LYS A 54 10.01 5.67 0.37
C LYS A 54 9.38 7.04 0.60
N ALA A 55 8.29 7.33 -0.11
CA ALA A 55 7.57 8.60 0.05
C ALA A 55 7.02 8.76 1.47
N ALA A 56 6.47 7.69 2.04
CA ALA A 56 5.93 7.72 3.39
C ALA A 56 7.02 7.90 4.46
N PHE A 57 8.14 7.20 4.34
CA PHE A 57 9.26 7.33 5.30
C PHE A 57 9.87 8.74 5.27
N LYS A 58 9.96 9.34 4.11
CA LYS A 58 10.43 10.72 3.95
C LYS A 58 9.63 11.70 4.82
N ASN A 59 8.33 11.46 4.96
CA ASN A 59 7.40 12.33 5.69
C ASN A 59 7.02 11.79 7.07
N ASN A 60 7.60 10.68 7.52
CA ASN A 60 7.27 10.01 8.79
C ASN A 60 5.78 9.63 8.92
N ILE A 61 5.17 9.17 7.85
CA ILE A 61 3.74 8.83 7.79
C ILE A 61 3.48 7.38 7.37
N CYS A 62 4.40 6.50 7.75
CA CYS A 62 4.22 5.06 7.70
C CYS A 62 4.03 4.55 9.13
N PHE A 63 2.96 3.78 9.35
CA PHE A 63 2.66 3.22 10.67
C PHE A 63 2.61 1.71 10.60
N ALA A 64 2.97 1.04 11.69
CA ALA A 64 2.91 -0.41 11.78
C ALA A 64 2.50 -0.83 13.20
N GLU A 65 1.88 -2.00 13.30
CA GLU A 65 1.72 -2.63 14.59
C GLU A 65 3.10 -3.16 15.02
N ALA A 66 3.41 -3.10 16.32
CA ALA A 66 4.76 -3.32 16.86
C ALA A 66 5.38 -4.67 16.49
N SER A 67 4.57 -5.71 16.23
CA SER A 67 5.04 -7.03 15.77
C SER A 67 4.89 -7.22 14.25
N TYR A 68 4.59 -6.14 13.53
CA TYR A 68 4.37 -6.13 12.08
C TYR A 68 3.17 -6.95 11.62
N ALA A 69 2.14 -7.04 12.47
CA ALA A 69 0.89 -7.71 12.09
C ALA A 69 0.02 -6.86 11.16
N GLY A 70 0.33 -5.60 10.97
CA GLY A 70 -0.35 -4.69 10.06
C GLY A 70 0.46 -3.44 9.82
N ALA A 71 0.14 -2.71 8.74
CA ALA A 71 0.82 -1.46 8.41
C ALA A 71 -0.08 -0.56 7.57
N SER A 72 0.22 0.74 7.57
CA SER A 72 -0.44 1.73 6.73
C SER A 72 0.58 2.71 6.15
N ILE A 73 0.33 3.14 4.91
CA ILE A 73 1.13 4.12 4.19
C ILE A 73 0.22 5.28 3.81
N TRP A 74 0.62 6.50 4.17
CA TRP A 74 -0.15 7.72 3.93
C TRP A 74 0.61 8.69 3.03
N HIS A 75 -0.15 9.58 2.38
CA HIS A 75 0.39 10.73 1.66
C HIS A 75 -0.23 12.01 2.23
N PRO A 76 0.58 13.05 2.51
CA PRO A 76 0.05 14.31 3.05
C PRO A 76 -0.66 15.12 1.97
N PRO A 77 -1.52 16.08 2.37
CA PRO A 77 -2.15 17.01 1.43
C PRO A 77 -1.09 17.75 0.60
N GLY A 78 -1.38 17.93 -0.69
CA GLY A 78 -0.52 18.70 -1.59
C GLY A 78 0.72 17.97 -2.11
N GLU A 79 1.01 16.77 -1.64
CA GLU A 79 2.12 15.99 -2.18
C GLU A 79 1.67 15.21 -3.40
N VAL A 80 2.45 15.31 -4.48
CA VAL A 80 2.21 14.58 -5.73
C VAL A 80 3.15 13.38 -5.77
N PHE A 81 2.59 12.18 -5.85
CA PHE A 81 3.36 10.96 -6.05
C PHE A 81 3.77 10.85 -7.52
N ASP A 82 5.05 10.62 -7.78
CA ASP A 82 5.55 10.41 -9.14
C ASP A 82 5.22 9.00 -9.62
N GLU A 83 4.13 8.87 -10.37
CA GLU A 83 3.65 7.57 -10.86
C GLU A 83 4.58 6.93 -11.88
N SER A 84 5.50 7.71 -12.48
CA SER A 84 6.45 7.15 -13.46
C SER A 84 7.35 6.07 -12.86
N VAL A 85 7.56 6.08 -11.54
CA VAL A 85 8.35 5.06 -10.85
C VAL A 85 7.69 3.68 -10.91
N LEU A 86 6.40 3.60 -11.23
CA LEU A 86 5.66 2.35 -11.35
C LEU A 86 5.70 1.75 -12.76
N GLU A 87 6.16 2.51 -13.76
CA GLU A 87 6.20 2.07 -15.17
C GLU A 87 6.90 0.72 -15.40
N PRO A 88 8.01 0.40 -14.70
CA PRO A 88 8.65 -0.91 -14.89
C PRO A 88 7.73 -2.11 -14.64
N THR A 89 6.68 -1.94 -13.84
CA THR A 89 5.73 -3.03 -13.53
C THR A 89 4.64 -3.18 -14.60
N PHE A 90 4.48 -2.21 -15.49
CA PHE A 90 3.40 -2.23 -16.49
C PHE A 90 3.58 -3.37 -17.49
N ALA A 91 4.82 -3.84 -17.73
CA ALA A 91 5.08 -5.01 -18.55
C ALA A 91 4.48 -6.30 -17.98
N ASN A 92 4.18 -6.33 -16.68
CA ASN A 92 3.58 -7.47 -16.00
C ASN A 92 2.04 -7.44 -15.98
N ILE A 93 1.44 -6.38 -16.54
CA ILE A 93 -0.01 -6.28 -16.71
C ILE A 93 -0.37 -6.95 -18.04
N PRO A 94 -1.40 -7.82 -18.08
CA PRO A 94 -1.84 -8.40 -19.35
C PRO A 94 -2.14 -7.32 -20.39
N GLU A 95 -1.63 -7.48 -21.60
CA GLU A 95 -1.74 -6.45 -22.65
C GLU A 95 -3.19 -6.04 -22.90
N GLU A 96 -4.10 -7.01 -22.90
CA GLU A 96 -5.53 -6.78 -23.09
C GLU A 96 -6.20 -5.97 -21.98
N ARG A 97 -5.52 -5.80 -20.84
CA ARG A 97 -6.01 -5.03 -19.69
C ARG A 97 -5.39 -3.65 -19.55
N LEU A 98 -4.29 -3.38 -20.24
CA LEU A 98 -3.56 -2.12 -20.09
C LEU A 98 -4.43 -0.87 -20.23
N GLY A 99 -5.29 -0.83 -21.25
CA GLY A 99 -6.18 0.31 -21.46
C GLY A 99 -7.19 0.49 -20.33
N ALA A 100 -7.77 -0.60 -19.83
CA ALA A 100 -8.74 -0.56 -18.74
C ALA A 100 -8.07 -0.17 -17.42
N VAL A 101 -6.87 -0.66 -17.15
CA VAL A 101 -6.09 -0.30 -15.95
C VAL A 101 -5.74 1.18 -15.99
N ALA A 102 -5.24 1.69 -17.11
CA ALA A 102 -4.92 3.10 -17.25
C ALA A 102 -6.15 3.99 -17.04
N HIS A 103 -7.28 3.62 -17.62
CA HIS A 103 -8.54 4.34 -17.44
C HIS A 103 -8.99 4.37 -15.98
N PHE A 104 -8.89 3.23 -15.28
CA PHE A 104 -9.23 3.15 -13.86
C PHE A 104 -8.41 4.13 -13.03
N PHE A 105 -7.08 4.17 -13.22
CA PHE A 105 -6.22 5.06 -12.46
C PHE A 105 -6.42 6.53 -12.81
N GLU A 106 -6.74 6.86 -14.06
CA GLU A 106 -7.13 8.23 -14.45
C GLU A 106 -8.39 8.68 -13.72
N GLN A 107 -9.40 7.81 -13.61
CA GLN A 107 -10.63 8.11 -12.86
C GLN A 107 -10.32 8.33 -11.38
N PHE A 108 -9.44 7.54 -10.83
CA PHE A 108 -9.03 7.65 -9.44
C PHE A 108 -8.40 9.02 -9.15
N GLU A 109 -7.49 9.50 -10.02
CA GLU A 109 -6.88 10.81 -9.91
C GLU A 109 -7.91 11.95 -10.00
N THR A 110 -8.86 11.82 -10.92
CA THR A 110 -9.90 12.84 -11.15
C THR A 110 -10.72 13.11 -9.89
N TYR A 111 -10.95 12.10 -9.08
CA TYR A 111 -11.76 12.19 -7.87
C TYR A 111 -10.95 12.33 -6.59
N HIS A 112 -9.61 12.44 -6.69
CA HIS A 112 -8.74 12.58 -5.53
C HIS A 112 -8.74 14.04 -5.03
N PRO A 113 -9.16 14.32 -3.78
CA PRO A 113 -9.09 15.67 -3.23
C PRO A 113 -7.64 16.12 -3.02
N GLU A 114 -7.29 17.30 -3.52
CA GLU A 114 -5.92 17.82 -3.44
C GLU A 114 -5.50 18.24 -2.03
N ASP A 115 -6.47 18.60 -1.19
CA ASP A 115 -6.25 19.14 0.15
C ASP A 115 -6.55 18.14 1.27
N ALA A 116 -6.60 16.85 0.96
CA ALA A 116 -6.90 15.80 1.91
C ALA A 116 -5.71 14.86 2.11
N TRP A 117 -5.64 14.27 3.31
CA TRP A 117 -4.75 13.13 3.55
C TRP A 117 -5.22 11.94 2.73
N TYR A 118 -4.29 11.24 2.12
CA TYR A 118 -4.57 10.08 1.29
C TYR A 118 -3.99 8.82 1.93
N LEU A 119 -4.88 7.88 2.27
CA LEU A 119 -4.47 6.55 2.72
C LEU A 119 -4.16 5.70 1.50
N ALA A 120 -2.88 5.56 1.17
CA ALA A 120 -2.46 4.81 0.00
C ALA A 120 -2.69 3.31 0.17
N PHE A 121 -2.22 2.75 1.29
CA PHE A 121 -2.37 1.33 1.58
C PHE A 121 -2.53 1.10 3.08
N ILE A 122 -3.41 0.16 3.43
CA ILE A 122 -3.54 -0.36 4.78
C ILE A 122 -3.85 -1.85 4.68
N ALA A 123 -3.16 -2.65 5.45
CA ALA A 123 -3.42 -4.08 5.49
C ALA A 123 -3.04 -4.68 6.84
N VAL A 124 -3.70 -5.78 7.17
CA VAL A 124 -3.42 -6.61 8.34
C VAL A 124 -3.11 -8.02 7.83
N ASP A 125 -2.10 -8.65 8.42
CA ASP A 125 -1.79 -10.05 8.15
C ASP A 125 -3.08 -10.87 8.26
N PRO A 126 -3.46 -11.65 7.22
CA PRO A 126 -4.68 -12.44 7.25
C PRO A 126 -4.83 -13.35 8.48
N SER A 127 -3.71 -13.82 9.04
CA SER A 127 -3.73 -14.64 10.25
C SER A 127 -3.99 -13.83 11.53
N LYS A 128 -3.98 -12.52 11.47
CA LYS A 128 -4.14 -11.60 12.61
C LYS A 128 -5.35 -10.67 12.48
N GLN A 129 -6.19 -10.85 11.49
CA GLN A 129 -7.39 -10.04 11.31
C GLN A 129 -8.41 -10.31 12.42
N GLY A 130 -9.30 -9.35 12.64
CA GLY A 130 -10.32 -9.46 13.68
C GLY A 130 -9.86 -9.13 15.10
N GLN A 131 -8.65 -8.57 15.26
CA GLN A 131 -8.08 -8.18 16.55
C GLN A 131 -8.04 -6.67 16.78
N GLY A 132 -8.62 -5.88 15.87
CA GLY A 132 -8.68 -4.43 15.98
C GLY A 132 -7.45 -3.69 15.44
N ILE A 133 -6.48 -4.39 14.83
CA ILE A 133 -5.22 -3.78 14.35
C ILE A 133 -5.49 -2.68 13.33
N GLY A 134 -6.35 -2.95 12.33
CA GLY A 134 -6.71 -1.96 11.32
C GLY A 134 -7.32 -0.70 11.92
N SER A 135 -8.21 -0.85 12.89
CA SER A 135 -8.83 0.28 13.59
C SER A 135 -7.80 1.11 14.36
N PHE A 136 -6.85 0.46 15.02
CA PHE A 136 -5.79 1.17 15.74
C PHE A 136 -4.83 1.88 14.79
N LEU A 137 -4.51 1.29 13.63
CA LEU A 137 -3.72 1.95 12.60
C LEU A 137 -4.38 3.25 12.13
N LEU A 138 -5.68 3.23 11.92
CA LEU A 138 -6.43 4.44 11.51
C LEU A 138 -6.48 5.50 12.61
N LYS A 139 -6.54 5.10 13.88
CA LYS A 139 -6.59 6.04 15.00
C LYS A 139 -5.28 6.77 15.23
N GLU A 140 -4.15 6.09 15.02
CA GLU A 140 -2.82 6.66 15.25
C GLU A 140 -2.32 7.53 14.09
N ALA A 141 -2.98 7.45 12.95
CA ALA A 141 -2.59 8.21 11.76
C ALA A 141 -3.01 9.72 11.82
#